data_6ff905453e54028412c6488e0fedb5d6
#
_entry.id   6ff905453e54028412c6488e0fedb5d6
#
_cell.length_a   1.000
_cell.length_b   1.000
_cell.length_c   1.000
_cell.angle_alpha   90.00
_cell.angle_beta   90.00
_cell.angle_gamma   90.00
#
_symmetry.space_group_name_H-M   'P 1'
#
loop_
_entity.id
_entity.type
_entity.pdbx_description
1 polymer ?
#
loop_
_entity_poly.entity_id
_entity_poly.type
_entity_poly.pdbx_seq_one_letter_code
_entity_poly.pdbx_strand_id
1 'polypeptide(L)'
;MTAAATTAAPRLPSPWLSLDDVVRVTRGVVAVPAGPNAAAAFTEAANDSRAIQGGELFVPLPGGKCDGHDFVAAALDAGAAGTLARSGWGIPEETVRRGKPVITVSDPLAALQALARHCRDRAGIPVVAVTGSNGKTTTKEMIAAVLGSRLRVHKNV
;
A
#
# COMPACT_ATOMS: atom_id res chain seq x y z
N MET A 1 29.63 -24.34 -19.74
CA MET A 1 28.24 -24.00 -19.32
C MET A 1 28.31 -23.23 -18.02
N THR A 2 28.35 -21.91 -18.10
CA THR A 2 28.46 -21.03 -16.93
C THR A 2 27.06 -20.76 -16.41
N ALA A 3 26.76 -21.24 -15.20
CA ALA A 3 25.50 -20.99 -14.55
C ALA A 3 25.37 -19.46 -14.30
N ALA A 4 24.39 -18.84 -14.96
CA ALA A 4 24.06 -17.45 -14.71
C ALA A 4 23.55 -17.34 -13.26
N ALA A 5 24.28 -16.60 -12.44
CA ALA A 5 23.85 -16.26 -11.10
C ALA A 5 22.51 -15.51 -11.20
N THR A 6 21.45 -16.15 -10.76
CA THR A 6 20.15 -15.51 -10.59
C THR A 6 20.30 -14.47 -9.48
N THR A 7 20.51 -13.22 -9.86
CA THR A 7 20.52 -12.11 -8.91
C THR A 7 19.11 -12.01 -8.32
N ALA A 8 18.97 -12.41 -7.06
CA ALA A 8 17.72 -12.24 -6.34
C ALA A 8 17.36 -10.74 -6.36
N ALA A 9 16.15 -10.43 -6.80
CA ALA A 9 15.67 -9.04 -6.73
C ALA A 9 15.80 -8.54 -5.28
N PRO A 10 16.21 -7.29 -5.08
CA PRO A 10 16.31 -6.74 -3.73
C PRO A 10 14.95 -6.90 -3.05
N ARG A 11 14.94 -7.63 -1.93
CA ARG A 11 13.79 -7.60 -1.04
C ARG A 11 13.86 -6.26 -0.34
N LEU A 12 12.84 -5.44 -0.53
CA LEU A 12 12.71 -4.28 0.34
C LEU A 12 12.63 -4.78 1.79
N PRO A 13 13.29 -4.09 2.73
CA PRO A 13 13.22 -4.49 4.12
C PRO A 13 11.76 -4.44 4.58
N SER A 14 11.26 -5.51 5.18
CA SER A 14 9.98 -5.48 5.89
C SER A 14 10.26 -4.96 7.31
N PRO A 15 9.51 -3.99 7.79
CA PRO A 15 8.34 -3.34 7.18
C PRO A 15 8.68 -2.33 6.08
N TRP A 16 7.80 -2.19 5.11
CA TRP A 16 8.03 -1.37 3.91
C TRP A 16 7.95 0.13 4.15
N LEU A 17 7.09 0.54 5.06
CA LEU A 17 6.78 1.95 5.35
C LEU A 17 6.79 2.16 6.87
N SER A 18 7.58 3.12 7.32
CA SER A 18 7.43 3.64 8.68
C SER A 18 6.26 4.63 8.74
N LEU A 19 5.75 4.89 9.94
CA LEU A 19 4.75 5.94 10.16
C LEU A 19 5.26 7.30 9.65
N ASP A 20 6.55 7.60 9.89
CA ASP A 20 7.19 8.83 9.43
C ASP A 20 7.25 8.91 7.89
N ASP A 21 7.52 7.79 7.21
CA ASP A 21 7.47 7.75 5.75
C ASP A 21 6.06 8.05 5.24
N VAL A 22 5.04 7.45 5.85
CA VAL A 22 3.64 7.70 5.48
C VAL A 22 3.31 9.18 5.62
N VAL A 23 3.58 9.77 6.77
CA VAL A 23 3.31 11.19 7.03
C VAL A 23 4.05 12.08 6.03
N ARG A 24 5.35 11.85 5.85
CA ARG A 24 6.20 12.65 4.95
C ARG A 24 5.75 12.55 3.49
N VAL A 25 5.51 11.33 3.01
CA VAL A 25 5.21 11.07 1.60
C VAL A 25 3.80 11.54 1.23
N THR A 26 2.83 11.33 2.12
CA THR A 26 1.44 11.72 1.87
C THR A 26 1.14 13.17 2.27
N ARG A 27 2.06 13.84 2.98
CA ARG A 27 1.85 15.13 3.65
C ARG A 27 0.64 15.07 4.61
N GLY A 28 0.43 13.90 5.19
CA GLY A 28 -0.64 13.65 6.13
C GLY A 28 -0.33 14.19 7.53
N VAL A 29 -1.36 14.29 8.34
CA VAL A 29 -1.27 14.67 9.75
C VAL A 29 -1.71 13.51 10.62
N VAL A 30 -0.94 13.16 11.64
CA VAL A 30 -1.34 12.15 12.61
C VAL A 30 -2.47 12.73 13.48
N ALA A 31 -3.70 12.30 13.21
CA ALA A 31 -4.88 12.73 13.95
C ALA A 31 -5.10 11.89 15.22
N VAL A 32 -4.75 10.60 15.15
CA VAL A 32 -4.71 9.70 16.32
C VAL A 32 -3.30 9.11 16.38
N PRO A 33 -2.55 9.35 17.46
CA PRO A 33 -1.22 8.78 17.61
C PRO A 33 -1.26 7.27 17.80
N ALA A 34 -0.15 6.62 17.47
CA ALA A 34 0.06 5.22 17.79
C ALA A 34 0.07 5.04 19.33
N GLY A 35 -0.69 4.08 19.82
CA GLY A 35 -0.61 3.69 21.22
C GLY A 35 0.73 3.00 21.53
N PRO A 36 1.04 2.78 22.82
CA PRO A 36 2.35 2.25 23.24
C PRO A 36 2.68 0.87 22.66
N ASN A 37 1.67 0.10 22.26
CA ASN A 37 1.83 -1.23 21.67
C ASN A 37 1.55 -1.25 20.15
N ALA A 38 1.36 -0.09 19.51
CA ALA A 38 1.10 -0.05 18.09
C ALA A 38 2.41 -0.18 17.30
N ALA A 39 2.34 -0.88 16.17
CA ALA A 39 3.47 -0.96 15.25
C ALA A 39 3.79 0.44 14.69
N ALA A 40 5.04 0.82 14.73
CA ALA A 40 5.53 2.07 14.14
C ALA A 40 5.76 1.97 12.61
N ALA A 41 5.35 0.85 12.01
CA ALA A 41 5.62 0.57 10.61
C ALA A 41 4.58 -0.39 10.01
N PHE A 42 4.44 -0.34 8.70
CA PHE A 42 3.43 -1.07 7.93
C PHE A 42 4.08 -2.06 6.97
N THR A 43 3.48 -3.25 6.85
CA THR A 43 3.95 -4.29 5.94
C THR A 43 3.61 -3.97 4.48
N GLU A 44 2.41 -3.46 4.24
CA GLU A 44 1.91 -3.02 2.93
C GLU A 44 0.74 -2.04 3.09
N ALA A 45 0.21 -1.53 1.98
CA ALA A 45 -1.02 -0.75 1.95
C ALA A 45 -2.15 -1.60 1.35
N ALA A 46 -3.31 -1.63 2.01
CA ALA A 46 -4.49 -2.36 1.58
C ALA A 46 -5.72 -1.44 1.52
N ASN A 47 -6.56 -1.61 0.51
CA ASN A 47 -7.81 -0.86 0.33
C ASN A 47 -9.07 -1.75 0.45
N ASP A 48 -8.90 -3.03 0.70
CA ASP A 48 -9.98 -3.98 0.99
C ASP A 48 -9.80 -4.52 2.41
N SER A 49 -10.77 -4.22 3.30
CA SER A 49 -10.71 -4.66 4.70
C SER A 49 -10.74 -6.18 4.86
N ARG A 50 -11.27 -6.90 3.87
CA ARG A 50 -11.33 -8.37 3.84
C ARG A 50 -10.00 -9.02 3.50
N ALA A 51 -9.08 -8.26 2.90
CA ALA A 51 -7.74 -8.74 2.52
C ALA A 51 -6.69 -8.51 3.62
N ILE A 52 -7.05 -7.87 4.72
CA ILE A 52 -6.15 -7.61 5.85
C ILE A 52 -5.70 -8.93 6.48
N GLN A 53 -4.39 -9.09 6.63
CA GLN A 53 -3.74 -10.27 7.25
C GLN A 53 -2.98 -9.91 8.53
N GLY A 54 -2.74 -8.64 8.76
CA GLY A 54 -2.07 -8.08 9.92
C GLY A 54 -0.84 -7.24 9.58
N GLY A 55 -0.81 -6.03 10.11
CA GLY A 55 0.32 -5.10 9.92
C GLY A 55 0.19 -4.12 8.75
N GLU A 56 -0.89 -4.16 7.98
CA GLU A 56 -1.11 -3.28 6.84
C GLU A 56 -1.53 -1.87 7.26
N LEU A 57 -1.26 -0.90 6.39
CA LEU A 57 -1.89 0.41 6.38
C LEU A 57 -3.19 0.34 5.59
N PHE A 58 -4.33 0.46 6.25
CA PHE A 58 -5.60 0.50 5.54
C PHE A 58 -5.82 1.87 4.88
N VAL A 59 -6.23 1.87 3.62
CA VAL A 59 -6.48 3.09 2.82
C VAL A 59 -7.94 3.09 2.37
N PRO A 60 -8.83 3.82 3.07
CA PRO A 60 -10.23 3.91 2.71
C PRO A 60 -10.38 4.75 1.43
N LEU A 61 -10.80 4.12 0.35
CA LEU A 61 -11.07 4.81 -0.91
C LEU A 61 -12.57 5.06 -1.06
N PRO A 62 -12.98 6.23 -1.56
CA PRO A 62 -14.37 6.48 -1.91
C PRO A 62 -14.77 5.57 -3.06
N GLY A 63 -15.85 4.84 -2.90
CA GLY A 63 -16.43 3.96 -3.92
C GLY A 63 -17.77 4.51 -4.43
N GLY A 64 -18.24 3.98 -5.57
CA GLY A 64 -19.52 4.41 -6.15
C GLY A 64 -20.76 4.00 -5.36
N LYS A 65 -20.65 3.00 -4.46
CA LYS A 65 -21.79 2.46 -3.67
C LYS A 65 -21.60 2.61 -2.17
N CYS A 66 -20.39 2.77 -1.66
CA CYS A 66 -20.06 2.90 -0.25
C CYS A 66 -18.79 3.73 -0.07
N ASP A 67 -18.65 4.38 1.07
CA ASP A 67 -17.42 5.05 1.46
C ASP A 67 -16.49 4.02 2.14
N GLY A 68 -15.24 3.96 1.71
CA GLY A 68 -14.23 3.09 2.32
C GLY A 68 -14.03 3.36 3.82
N HIS A 69 -14.37 4.57 4.29
CA HIS A 69 -14.29 4.91 5.72
C HIS A 69 -15.26 4.10 6.59
N ASP A 70 -16.35 3.57 6.02
CA ASP A 70 -17.27 2.69 6.73
C ASP A 70 -16.61 1.37 7.17
N PHE A 71 -15.50 1.00 6.53
CA PHE A 71 -14.76 -0.24 6.79
C PHE A 71 -13.52 -0.05 7.66
N VAL A 72 -13.22 1.17 8.12
CA VAL A 72 -12.04 1.45 8.96
C VAL A 72 -12.03 0.60 10.21
N ALA A 73 -13.17 0.56 10.94
CA ALA A 73 -13.27 -0.24 12.15
C ALA A 73 -12.99 -1.72 11.88
N ALA A 74 -13.62 -2.28 10.85
CA ALA A 74 -13.44 -3.68 10.46
C ALA A 74 -12.00 -3.99 10.05
N ALA A 75 -11.33 -3.09 9.32
CA ALA A 75 -9.93 -3.25 8.93
C ALA A 75 -8.99 -3.26 10.15
N LEU A 76 -9.21 -2.36 11.10
CA LEU A 76 -8.41 -2.32 12.34
C LEU A 76 -8.63 -3.54 13.22
N ASP A 77 -9.87 -4.05 13.29
CA ASP A 77 -10.22 -5.28 14.01
C ASP A 77 -9.63 -6.52 13.32
N ALA A 78 -9.54 -6.53 11.99
CA ALA A 78 -8.88 -7.58 11.22
C ALA A 78 -7.34 -7.57 11.36
N GLY A 79 -6.76 -6.55 11.99
CA GLY A 79 -5.33 -6.49 12.28
C GLY A 79 -4.52 -5.44 11.53
N ALA A 80 -5.16 -4.53 10.79
CA ALA A 80 -4.45 -3.40 10.20
C ALA A 80 -3.68 -2.64 11.29
N ALA A 81 -2.44 -2.27 10.99
CA ALA A 81 -1.56 -1.57 11.93
C ALA A 81 -1.89 -0.07 12.06
N GLY A 82 -2.67 0.47 11.13
CA GLY A 82 -3.15 1.84 11.12
C GLY A 82 -3.99 2.13 9.90
N THR A 83 -4.49 3.35 9.77
CA THR A 83 -5.32 3.75 8.64
C THR A 83 -5.01 5.15 8.16
N LEU A 84 -5.17 5.40 6.86
CA LEU A 84 -5.42 6.75 6.36
C LEU A 84 -6.88 7.14 6.61
N ALA A 85 -7.16 8.43 6.57
CA ALA A 85 -8.50 8.97 6.55
C ALA A 85 -8.53 10.28 5.77
N ARG A 86 -9.65 10.60 5.15
CA ARG A 86 -9.82 11.89 4.49
C ARG A 86 -9.93 13.00 5.54
N SER A 87 -9.27 14.13 5.30
CA SER A 87 -9.42 15.32 6.14
C SER A 87 -10.89 15.72 6.26
N GLY A 88 -11.33 15.98 7.49
CA GLY A 88 -12.73 16.27 7.78
C GLY A 88 -13.62 15.05 8.03
N TRP A 89 -13.10 13.82 7.88
CA TRP A 89 -13.81 12.65 8.36
C TRP A 89 -13.89 12.68 9.89
N GLY A 90 -15.10 12.58 10.44
CA GLY A 90 -15.31 12.49 11.88
C GLY A 90 -14.82 11.16 12.41
N ILE A 91 -13.63 11.15 13.02
CA ILE A 91 -13.02 9.91 13.54
C ILE A 91 -13.87 9.38 14.70
N PRO A 92 -14.50 8.20 14.58
CA PRO A 92 -15.30 7.64 15.66
C PRO A 92 -14.46 7.34 16.90
N GLU A 93 -15.02 7.54 18.08
CA GLU A 93 -14.34 7.30 19.36
C GLU A 93 -13.85 5.84 19.49
N GLU A 94 -14.60 4.91 18.99
CA GLU A 94 -14.24 3.49 18.92
C GLU A 94 -12.97 3.24 18.08
N THR A 95 -12.74 4.04 17.02
CA THR A 95 -11.50 4.00 16.22
C THR A 95 -10.33 4.49 17.07
N VAL A 96 -10.51 5.57 17.81
CA VAL A 96 -9.48 6.10 18.72
C VAL A 96 -9.11 5.08 19.81
N ARG A 97 -10.10 4.42 20.39
CA ARG A 97 -9.90 3.41 21.47
C ARG A 97 -9.06 2.20 21.02
N ARG A 98 -9.00 1.89 19.71
CA ARG A 98 -8.15 0.81 19.20
C ARG A 98 -6.65 1.09 19.31
N GLY A 99 -6.26 2.34 19.61
CA GLY A 99 -4.86 2.72 19.80
C GLY A 99 -3.99 2.55 18.55
N LYS A 100 -4.60 2.48 17.38
CA LYS A 100 -3.91 2.43 16.09
C LYS A 100 -3.80 3.83 15.49
N PRO A 101 -2.69 4.17 14.82
CA PRO A 101 -2.54 5.49 14.22
C PRO A 101 -3.56 5.74 13.12
N VAL A 102 -4.15 6.92 13.14
CA VAL A 102 -4.98 7.45 12.06
C VAL A 102 -4.28 8.67 11.47
N ILE A 103 -3.96 8.60 10.20
CA ILE A 103 -3.28 9.69 9.47
C ILE A 103 -4.30 10.33 8.53
N THR A 104 -4.59 11.60 8.73
CA THR A 104 -5.49 12.33 7.85
C THR A 104 -4.74 12.91 6.66
N VAL A 105 -5.33 12.77 5.49
CA VAL A 105 -4.81 13.25 4.20
C VAL A 105 -5.92 13.97 3.43
N SER A 106 -5.55 14.87 2.53
CA SER A 106 -6.54 15.58 1.69
C SER A 106 -7.28 14.63 0.74
N ASP A 107 -6.56 13.68 0.17
CA ASP A 107 -7.08 12.69 -0.80
C ASP A 107 -6.41 11.33 -0.56
N PRO A 108 -7.16 10.32 -0.05
CA PRO A 108 -6.62 8.98 0.17
C PRO A 108 -6.10 8.28 -1.08
N LEU A 109 -6.71 8.52 -2.26
CA LEU A 109 -6.24 7.93 -3.51
C LEU A 109 -4.89 8.53 -3.93
N ALA A 110 -4.77 9.86 -3.90
CA ALA A 110 -3.50 10.53 -4.18
C ALA A 110 -2.41 10.12 -3.19
N ALA A 111 -2.77 9.95 -1.91
CA ALA A 111 -1.85 9.45 -0.88
C ALA A 111 -1.38 8.03 -1.20
N LEU A 112 -2.27 7.11 -1.56
CA LEU A 112 -1.93 5.74 -1.97
C LEU A 112 -0.99 5.73 -3.17
N GLN A 113 -1.26 6.56 -4.18
CA GLN A 113 -0.40 6.69 -5.36
C GLN A 113 1.01 7.23 -5.01
N ALA A 114 1.09 8.19 -4.08
CA ALA A 114 2.36 8.73 -3.60
C ALA A 114 3.16 7.67 -2.84
N LEU A 115 2.52 6.87 -1.99
CA LEU A 115 3.15 5.75 -1.29
C LEU A 115 3.64 4.68 -2.28
N ALA A 116 2.82 4.32 -3.26
CA ALA A 116 3.22 3.37 -4.30
C ALA A 116 4.44 3.85 -5.10
N ARG A 117 4.47 5.14 -5.46
CA ARG A 117 5.64 5.75 -6.10
C ARG A 117 6.87 5.67 -5.20
N HIS A 118 6.75 6.05 -3.93
CA HIS A 118 7.84 6.00 -2.97
C HIS A 118 8.42 4.59 -2.82
N CYS A 119 7.56 3.58 -2.68
CA CYS A 119 7.99 2.17 -2.59
C CYS A 119 8.70 1.72 -3.87
N ARG A 120 8.16 2.06 -5.04
CA ARG A 120 8.78 1.75 -6.34
C ARG A 120 10.17 2.38 -6.47
N ASP A 121 10.29 3.67 -6.11
CA ASP A 121 11.55 4.40 -6.22
C ASP A 121 12.61 3.83 -5.26
N ARG A 122 12.20 3.43 -4.05
CA ARG A 122 13.08 2.71 -3.10
C ARG A 122 13.47 1.32 -3.58
N ALA A 123 12.58 0.63 -4.30
CA ALA A 123 12.87 -0.70 -4.83
C ALA A 123 13.95 -0.67 -5.92
N GLY A 124 14.13 0.45 -6.63
CA GLY A 124 15.11 0.59 -7.68
C GLY A 124 14.94 -0.41 -8.84
N ILE A 125 13.72 -0.95 -9.02
CA ILE A 125 13.43 -1.96 -10.04
C ILE A 125 12.93 -1.31 -11.33
N PRO A 126 13.29 -1.83 -12.52
CA PRO A 126 12.70 -1.42 -13.78
C PRO A 126 11.19 -1.71 -13.81
N VAL A 127 10.42 -0.77 -14.31
CA VAL A 127 8.97 -0.90 -14.50
C VAL A 127 8.64 -0.71 -15.97
N VAL A 128 7.92 -1.66 -16.55
CA VAL A 128 7.40 -1.58 -17.92
C VAL A 128 5.89 -1.36 -17.85
N ALA A 129 5.42 -0.24 -18.39
CA ALA A 129 4.00 0.06 -18.50
C ALA A 129 3.52 -0.17 -19.94
N VAL A 130 2.38 -0.86 -20.09
CA VAL A 130 1.75 -1.12 -21.38
C VAL A 130 0.42 -0.39 -21.45
N THR A 131 0.26 0.50 -22.42
CA THR A 131 -0.98 1.25 -22.67
C THR A 131 -1.43 1.05 -24.11
N GLY A 132 -2.70 1.33 -24.39
CA GLY A 132 -3.29 1.22 -25.73
C GLY A 132 -4.77 0.85 -25.66
N SER A 133 -5.50 0.98 -26.77
CA SER A 133 -6.91 0.58 -26.87
C SER A 133 -7.08 -0.95 -26.91
N ASN A 134 -6.19 -1.65 -27.64
CA ASN A 134 -6.24 -3.11 -27.83
C ASN A 134 -4.88 -3.75 -27.51
N GLY A 135 -4.86 -5.05 -27.22
CA GLY A 135 -3.65 -5.85 -27.08
C GLY A 135 -2.85 -5.67 -25.80
N LYS A 136 -3.28 -4.80 -24.86
CA LYS A 136 -2.54 -4.55 -23.60
C LYS A 136 -2.19 -5.83 -22.84
N THR A 137 -3.19 -6.67 -22.60
CA THR A 137 -3.01 -7.90 -21.84
C THR A 137 -2.05 -8.84 -22.56
N THR A 138 -2.24 -9.07 -23.88
CA THR A 138 -1.37 -9.94 -24.68
C THR A 138 0.08 -9.43 -24.66
N THR A 139 0.28 -8.14 -24.91
CA THR A 139 1.61 -7.54 -24.89
C THR A 139 2.27 -7.67 -23.51
N LYS A 140 1.53 -7.42 -22.43
CA LYS A 140 2.01 -7.61 -21.06
C LYS A 140 2.47 -9.05 -20.81
N GLU A 141 1.66 -10.03 -21.23
CA GLU A 141 2.00 -11.45 -21.07
C GLU A 141 3.25 -11.84 -21.88
N MET A 142 3.36 -11.35 -23.12
CA MET A 142 4.53 -11.60 -23.93
C MET A 142 5.81 -11.00 -23.32
N ILE A 143 5.75 -9.75 -22.87
CA ILE A 143 6.89 -9.10 -22.19
C ILE A 143 7.27 -9.88 -20.92
N ALA A 144 6.27 -10.27 -20.11
CA ALA A 144 6.51 -11.04 -18.90
C ALA A 144 7.15 -12.40 -19.19
N ALA A 145 6.73 -13.09 -20.25
CA ALA A 145 7.30 -14.37 -20.66
C ALA A 145 8.78 -14.22 -21.10
N VAL A 146 9.07 -13.21 -21.93
CA VAL A 146 10.44 -12.94 -22.38
C VAL A 146 11.35 -12.55 -21.23
N LEU A 147 10.95 -11.60 -20.40
CA LEU A 147 11.75 -11.16 -19.25
C LEU A 147 11.88 -12.26 -18.20
N GLY A 148 10.83 -13.04 -17.99
CA GLY A 148 10.79 -14.14 -17.01
C GLY A 148 11.78 -15.27 -17.31
N SER A 149 12.31 -15.36 -18.55
CA SER A 149 13.37 -16.31 -18.88
C SER A 149 14.71 -16.01 -18.19
N ARG A 150 14.93 -14.78 -17.75
CA ARG A 150 16.19 -14.33 -17.13
C ARG A 150 16.02 -13.52 -15.85
N LEU A 151 14.83 -12.97 -15.62
CA LEU A 151 14.54 -12.07 -14.49
C LEU A 151 13.35 -12.59 -13.71
N ARG A 152 13.29 -12.25 -12.44
CA ARG A 152 12.08 -12.44 -11.64
C ARG A 152 11.11 -11.31 -11.96
N VAL A 153 10.00 -11.62 -12.63
CA VAL A 153 9.00 -10.65 -13.07
C VAL A 153 7.78 -10.70 -12.16
N HIS A 154 7.36 -9.54 -11.68
CA HIS A 154 6.03 -9.36 -11.11
C HIS A 154 5.15 -8.65 -12.13
N LYS A 155 3.94 -9.13 -12.33
CA LYS A 155 2.95 -8.52 -13.23
C LYS A 155 1.61 -8.38 -12.52
N ASN A 156 0.88 -7.33 -12.86
CA ASN A 156 -0.51 -7.19 -12.40
C ASN A 156 -1.42 -8.21 -13.12
N VAL A 157 -2.44 -8.68 -12.44
CA VAL A 157 -3.49 -9.58 -12.98
C VAL A 157 -4.50 -8.79 -13.81
#